data_aa7b0f31053f1d0d9aa0525bf76efbf4
#
_entry.id   aa7b0f31053f1d0d9aa0525bf76efbf4
#
_cell.length_a   1.000
_cell.length_b   1.000
_cell.length_c   1.000
_cell.angle_alpha   90.00
_cell.angle_beta   90.00
_cell.angle_gamma   90.00
#
_symmetry.space_group_name_H-M   'P 1'
#
loop_
_entity.id
_entity.type
_entity.pdbx_description
1 polymer ?
#
loop_
_entity_poly.entity_id
_entity_poly.type
_entity_poly.pdbx_seq_one_letter_code
_entity_poly.pdbx_strand_id
1 'polypeptide(L)'
;VPFYHKHHVSDIGIDCRYCHTSVEKSSYAGIPPTATCMNCHSQLYTDSPVLEPVRESYRTGKRLEWTRVHDLADFAYFNHSAHVNKGFACETCHGPVNEMPLMWREHSLQMRWCLECHRNPEKFIRPRDKIYEFDWEPTEDTPTSHELIELYDVESKTNCSTCHH
;
A
#
# COMPACT_ATOMS: atom_id res chain seq x y z
N VAL A 1 6.61 11.51 13.30
CA VAL A 1 7.86 11.37 12.55
C VAL A 1 7.56 11.56 11.08
N PRO A 2 8.26 12.44 10.35
CA PRO A 2 8.18 12.49 8.90
C PRO A 2 8.86 11.23 8.35
N PHE A 3 8.10 10.43 7.61
CA PHE A 3 8.63 9.26 6.93
C PHE A 3 8.59 9.49 5.43
N TYR A 4 9.73 9.33 4.76
CA TYR A 4 9.89 9.60 3.34
C TYR A 4 9.90 8.31 2.54
N HIS A 5 8.74 7.97 1.95
CA HIS A 5 8.65 6.80 1.06
C HIS A 5 9.59 6.93 -0.13
N LYS A 6 9.70 8.12 -0.74
CA LYS A 6 10.61 8.37 -1.86
C LYS A 6 12.02 7.87 -1.54
N HIS A 7 12.58 8.29 -0.40
CA HIS A 7 13.93 7.88 -0.03
C HIS A 7 14.06 6.38 0.18
N HIS A 8 13.10 5.74 0.85
CA HIS A 8 13.17 4.31 1.17
C HIS A 8 12.85 3.42 -0.04
N VAL A 9 11.89 3.81 -0.88
CA VAL A 9 11.43 3.02 -2.02
C VAL A 9 12.25 3.31 -3.28
N SER A 10 12.31 4.58 -3.74
CA SER A 10 13.02 4.90 -4.99
C SER A 10 14.53 4.94 -4.82
N ASP A 11 15.04 5.64 -3.78
CA ASP A 11 16.47 5.85 -3.68
C ASP A 11 17.22 4.63 -3.15
N ILE A 12 16.60 3.86 -2.22
CA ILE A 12 17.23 2.69 -1.58
C ILE A 12 16.72 1.36 -2.18
N GLY A 13 15.52 1.33 -2.74
CA GLY A 13 14.94 0.14 -3.34
C GLY A 13 14.33 -0.84 -2.33
N ILE A 14 13.81 -0.35 -1.19
CA ILE A 14 13.16 -1.21 -0.20
C ILE A 14 11.78 -1.62 -0.72
N ASP A 15 11.53 -2.94 -0.75
CA ASP A 15 10.23 -3.51 -1.12
C ASP A 15 9.14 -3.12 -0.12
N CYS A 16 7.94 -2.85 -0.62
CA CYS A 16 6.78 -2.47 0.19
C CYS A 16 6.49 -3.47 1.32
N ARG A 17 6.65 -4.76 1.03
CA ARG A 17 6.39 -5.87 1.96
C ARG A 17 7.39 -5.97 3.10
N TYR A 18 8.54 -5.31 3.01
CA TYR A 18 9.47 -5.23 4.13
C TYR A 18 8.86 -4.51 5.34
N CYS A 19 8.05 -3.47 5.06
CA CYS A 19 7.37 -2.68 6.07
C CYS A 19 5.89 -3.08 6.22
N HIS A 20 5.18 -3.31 5.11
CA HIS A 20 3.77 -3.67 5.08
C HIS A 20 3.58 -5.20 5.00
N THR A 21 4.06 -5.89 6.04
CA THR A 21 4.22 -7.36 6.06
C THR A 21 2.92 -8.16 5.99
N SER A 22 1.78 -7.53 6.26
CA SER A 22 0.47 -8.19 6.27
C SER A 22 -0.39 -7.91 5.04
N VAL A 23 0.10 -7.10 4.08
CA VAL A 23 -0.68 -6.62 2.95
C VAL A 23 -1.27 -7.73 2.07
N GLU A 24 -0.55 -8.83 1.92
CA GLU A 24 -1.00 -10.00 1.13
C GLU A 24 -1.89 -10.97 1.94
N LYS A 25 -1.98 -10.81 3.25
CA LYS A 25 -2.60 -11.80 4.16
C LYS A 25 -3.75 -11.25 5.00
N SER A 26 -3.87 -9.94 5.12
CA SER A 26 -4.82 -9.29 6.01
C SER A 26 -5.59 -8.18 5.32
N SER A 27 -6.72 -7.81 5.89
CA SER A 27 -7.46 -6.61 5.51
C SER A 27 -6.65 -5.33 5.77
N TYR A 28 -5.77 -5.36 6.77
CA TYR A 28 -4.90 -4.25 7.11
C TYR A 28 -3.47 -4.51 6.63
N ALA A 29 -2.92 -3.58 5.86
CA ALA A 29 -1.57 -3.72 5.29
C ALA A 29 -0.45 -3.74 6.35
N GLY A 30 -0.73 -3.16 7.50
CA GLY A 30 0.21 -3.03 8.60
C GLY A 30 1.07 -1.76 8.52
N ILE A 31 1.43 -1.25 9.69
CA ILE A 31 2.50 -0.27 9.87
C ILE A 31 3.61 -0.98 10.62
N PRO A 32 4.87 -0.89 10.19
CA PRO A 32 5.96 -1.64 10.79
C PRO A 32 6.18 -1.23 12.25
N PRO A 33 6.53 -2.18 13.13
CA PRO A 33 6.98 -1.85 14.47
C PRO A 33 8.29 -1.05 14.41
N THR A 34 8.56 -0.24 15.43
CA THR A 34 9.78 0.59 15.50
C THR A 34 11.07 -0.22 15.36
N ALA A 35 11.05 -1.49 15.77
CA ALA A 35 12.20 -2.41 15.60
C ALA A 35 12.61 -2.56 14.13
N THR A 36 11.66 -2.55 13.19
CA THR A 36 11.96 -2.60 11.75
C THR A 36 12.80 -1.40 11.30
N CYS A 37 12.47 -0.20 11.79
CA CYS A 37 13.26 1.01 11.51
C CYS A 37 14.69 0.87 12.06
N MET A 38 14.82 0.29 13.24
CA MET A 38 16.08 0.13 13.94
C MET A 38 17.00 -0.94 13.34
N ASN A 39 16.52 -1.78 12.42
CA ASN A 39 17.40 -2.69 11.66
C ASN A 39 18.49 -1.91 10.90
N CYS A 40 18.16 -0.71 10.42
CA CYS A 40 19.11 0.17 9.73
C CYS A 40 19.50 1.36 10.60
N HIS A 41 18.53 2.02 11.23
CA HIS A 41 18.75 3.27 11.98
C HIS A 41 19.44 3.08 13.34
N SER A 42 19.75 1.87 13.74
CA SER A 42 20.69 1.61 14.84
C SER A 42 22.15 1.94 14.45
N GLN A 43 22.45 2.02 13.13
CA GLN A 43 23.78 2.29 12.59
C GLN A 43 23.81 3.49 11.64
N LEU A 44 22.68 3.81 10.99
CA LEU A 44 22.56 4.89 10.04
C LEU A 44 21.79 6.06 10.65
N TYR A 45 22.35 7.27 10.52
CA TYR A 45 21.76 8.52 11.03
C TYR A 45 21.48 8.48 12.55
N THR A 46 22.38 7.85 13.30
CA THR A 46 22.25 7.61 14.75
C THR A 46 22.03 8.88 15.56
N ASP A 47 22.59 10.00 15.12
CA ASP A 47 22.53 11.29 15.81
C ASP A 47 21.50 12.26 15.20
N SER A 48 20.75 11.79 14.20
CA SER A 48 19.75 12.65 13.54
C SER A 48 18.60 13.01 14.49
N PRO A 49 18.32 14.30 14.72
CA PRO A 49 17.22 14.71 15.58
C PRO A 49 15.83 14.30 15.04
N VAL A 50 15.69 14.12 13.72
CA VAL A 50 14.47 13.65 13.08
C VAL A 50 14.13 12.23 13.51
N LEU A 51 15.14 11.40 13.79
CA LEU A 51 14.98 10.02 14.22
C LEU A 51 14.92 9.85 15.75
N GLU A 52 15.03 10.91 16.52
CA GLU A 52 14.93 10.82 17.98
C GLU A 52 13.61 10.18 18.45
N PRO A 53 12.44 10.51 17.90
CA PRO A 53 11.19 9.84 18.28
C PRO A 53 11.20 8.33 18.00
N VAL A 54 11.91 7.87 16.96
CA VAL A 54 12.06 6.45 16.62
C VAL A 54 12.93 5.76 17.66
N ARG A 55 14.08 6.34 18.00
CA ARG A 55 14.98 5.82 19.04
C ARG A 55 14.31 5.77 20.42
N GLU A 56 13.59 6.84 20.76
CA GLU A 56 12.85 6.90 22.03
C GLU A 56 11.75 5.84 22.08
N SER A 57 10.98 5.67 20.99
CA SER A 57 9.98 4.62 20.88
C SER A 57 10.60 3.22 21.07
N TYR A 58 11.74 2.97 20.42
CA TYR A 58 12.44 1.70 20.54
C TYR A 58 12.94 1.44 21.96
N ARG A 59 13.53 2.46 22.60
CA ARG A 59 14.08 2.38 23.96
C ARG A 59 13.01 2.18 25.04
N THR A 60 11.85 2.82 24.87
CA THR A 60 10.78 2.83 25.91
C THR A 60 9.68 1.82 25.66
N GLY A 61 9.59 1.25 24.45
CA GLY A 61 8.48 0.42 24.04
C GLY A 61 7.18 1.20 23.75
N LYS A 62 7.18 2.53 23.86
CA LYS A 62 6.03 3.35 23.47
C LYS A 62 5.92 3.37 21.95
N ARG A 63 4.73 3.07 21.42
CA ARG A 63 4.50 3.10 19.97
C ARG A 63 4.64 4.51 19.40
N LEU A 64 5.12 4.58 18.17
CA LEU A 64 5.08 5.81 17.36
C LEU A 64 3.64 6.12 16.99
N GLU A 65 3.28 7.38 17.08
CA GLU A 65 2.00 7.87 16.59
C GLU A 65 2.13 8.28 15.12
N TRP A 66 1.18 7.80 14.31
CA TRP A 66 1.10 8.07 12.88
C TRP A 66 -0.20 8.78 12.55
N THR A 67 -0.13 9.79 11.70
CA THR A 67 -1.32 10.37 11.09
C THR A 67 -1.81 9.44 9.98
N ARG A 68 -3.05 8.95 10.10
CA ARG A 68 -3.66 8.14 9.05
C ARG A 68 -4.09 9.03 7.90
N VAL A 69 -3.43 8.89 6.74
CA VAL A 69 -3.71 9.67 5.53
C VAL A 69 -4.82 9.02 4.70
N HIS A 70 -4.77 7.70 4.55
CA HIS A 70 -5.81 6.91 3.90
C HIS A 70 -6.72 6.33 4.98
N ASP A 71 -7.87 6.93 5.13
CA ASP A 71 -8.86 6.59 6.15
C ASP A 71 -10.24 6.54 5.53
N LEU A 72 -10.90 5.39 5.65
CA LEU A 72 -12.27 5.17 5.21
C LEU A 72 -13.21 5.43 6.38
N ALA A 73 -14.47 5.74 6.07
CA ALA A 73 -15.51 5.81 7.09
C ALA A 73 -15.67 4.44 7.78
N ASP A 74 -15.98 4.43 9.07
CA ASP A 74 -16.06 3.22 9.90
C ASP A 74 -17.06 2.16 9.38
N PHE A 75 -18.02 2.58 8.59
CA PHE A 75 -19.02 1.70 7.95
C PHE A 75 -18.58 1.16 6.58
N ALA A 76 -17.38 1.49 6.10
CA ALA A 76 -16.84 1.02 4.84
C ALA A 76 -15.67 0.06 5.09
N TYR A 77 -15.86 -1.22 4.77
CA TYR A 77 -14.87 -2.27 4.99
C TYR A 77 -14.04 -2.48 3.73
N PHE A 78 -12.74 -2.46 3.92
CA PHE A 78 -11.77 -2.70 2.87
C PHE A 78 -10.79 -3.81 3.26
N ASN A 79 -10.45 -4.65 2.32
CA ASN A 79 -9.51 -5.74 2.53
C ASN A 79 -8.34 -5.65 1.54
N HIS A 80 -7.14 -5.30 2.02
CA HIS A 80 -5.94 -5.21 1.19
C HIS A 80 -5.60 -6.54 0.53
N SER A 81 -5.60 -7.64 1.28
CA SER A 81 -5.19 -8.94 0.74
C SER A 81 -6.08 -9.41 -0.42
N ALA A 82 -7.39 -9.08 -0.37
CA ALA A 82 -8.30 -9.40 -1.45
C ALA A 82 -7.95 -8.69 -2.76
N HIS A 83 -7.51 -7.42 -2.68
CA HIS A 83 -7.14 -6.62 -3.84
C HIS A 83 -5.73 -6.97 -4.36
N VAL A 84 -4.77 -7.05 -3.47
CA VAL A 84 -3.38 -7.36 -3.80
C VAL A 84 -3.27 -8.74 -4.45
N ASN A 85 -3.93 -9.75 -3.89
CA ASN A 85 -3.93 -11.10 -4.45
C ASN A 85 -4.74 -11.24 -5.75
N LYS A 86 -5.52 -10.25 -6.11
CA LYS A 86 -6.26 -10.20 -7.39
C LYS A 86 -5.58 -9.29 -8.43
N GLY A 87 -4.33 -8.86 -8.20
CA GLY A 87 -3.53 -8.14 -9.19
C GLY A 87 -3.80 -6.64 -9.27
N PHE A 88 -4.26 -6.01 -8.18
CA PHE A 88 -4.42 -4.57 -8.12
C PHE A 88 -3.22 -3.93 -7.41
N ALA A 89 -2.54 -3.03 -8.12
CA ALA A 89 -1.28 -2.44 -7.66
C ALA A 89 -1.47 -1.38 -6.57
N CYS A 90 -0.41 -1.20 -5.77
CA CYS A 90 -0.39 -0.20 -4.71
C CYS A 90 -0.64 1.21 -5.24
N GLU A 91 0.03 1.57 -6.34
CA GLU A 91 -0.11 2.90 -6.95
C GLU A 91 -1.51 3.19 -7.49
N THR A 92 -2.27 2.17 -7.89
CA THR A 92 -3.66 2.35 -8.35
C THR A 92 -4.54 3.04 -7.31
N CYS A 93 -4.26 2.77 -6.01
CA CYS A 93 -5.04 3.33 -4.90
C CYS A 93 -4.30 4.42 -4.14
N HIS A 94 -2.99 4.30 -4.01
CA HIS A 94 -2.17 5.18 -3.20
C HIS A 94 -1.42 6.25 -3.99
N GLY A 95 -1.45 6.19 -5.33
CA GLY A 95 -0.70 7.09 -6.19
C GLY A 95 0.81 6.78 -6.20
N PRO A 96 1.65 7.72 -6.65
CA PRO A 96 3.09 7.51 -6.82
C PRO A 96 3.84 7.56 -5.47
N VAL A 97 3.57 6.56 -4.61
CA VAL A 97 4.14 6.49 -3.25
C VAL A 97 5.66 6.56 -3.26
N ASN A 98 6.28 5.94 -4.27
CA ASN A 98 7.72 5.96 -4.50
C ASN A 98 8.30 7.38 -4.71
N GLU A 99 7.46 8.35 -5.07
CA GLU A 99 7.84 9.75 -5.26
C GLU A 99 7.40 10.66 -4.09
N MET A 100 6.73 10.11 -3.07
CA MET A 100 6.17 10.88 -1.97
C MET A 100 7.20 11.11 -0.85
N PRO A 101 7.66 12.36 -0.63
CA PRO A 101 8.43 12.71 0.57
C PRO A 101 7.60 12.53 1.84
N LEU A 102 6.34 12.98 1.80
CA LEU A 102 5.32 12.70 2.80
C LEU A 102 4.08 12.17 2.07
N MET A 103 3.42 11.20 2.68
CA MET A 103 2.20 10.64 2.09
C MET A 103 1.11 11.70 1.95
N TRP A 104 0.49 11.71 0.78
CA TRP A 104 -0.77 12.41 0.54
C TRP A 104 -1.82 11.45 0.00
N ARG A 105 -3.06 11.88 0.01
CA ARG A 105 -4.16 11.13 -0.58
C ARG A 105 -4.32 11.53 -2.04
N GLU A 106 -3.98 10.65 -2.95
CA GLU A 106 -4.09 10.88 -4.39
C GLU A 106 -5.55 10.80 -4.85
N HIS A 107 -6.29 9.83 -4.35
CA HIS A 107 -7.67 9.59 -4.75
C HIS A 107 -8.66 9.89 -3.62
N SER A 108 -9.90 10.19 -3.96
CA SER A 108 -10.94 10.57 -3.00
C SER A 108 -11.29 9.44 -2.02
N LEU A 109 -11.13 8.19 -2.42
CA LEU A 109 -11.57 6.99 -1.70
C LEU A 109 -13.07 6.99 -1.36
N GLN A 110 -13.87 7.78 -2.07
CA GLN A 110 -15.32 7.78 -1.95
C GLN A 110 -15.93 6.57 -2.66
N MET A 111 -17.12 6.15 -2.26
CA MET A 111 -17.82 4.99 -2.84
C MET A 111 -17.87 5.01 -4.37
N ARG A 112 -18.09 6.18 -4.98
CA ARG A 112 -18.10 6.32 -6.45
C ARG A 112 -16.79 5.89 -7.08
N TRP A 113 -15.67 6.26 -6.48
CA TRP A 113 -14.34 5.89 -6.95
C TRP A 113 -14.11 4.38 -6.85
N CYS A 114 -14.48 3.77 -5.72
CA CYS A 114 -14.40 2.31 -5.55
C CYS A 114 -15.25 1.57 -6.59
N LEU A 115 -16.49 2.04 -6.82
CA LEU A 115 -17.41 1.45 -7.79
C LEU A 115 -16.94 1.59 -9.25
N GLU A 116 -16.15 2.60 -9.58
CA GLU A 116 -15.53 2.71 -10.90
C GLU A 116 -14.61 1.51 -11.18
N CYS A 117 -13.75 1.18 -10.24
CA CYS A 117 -12.88 0.02 -10.32
C CYS A 117 -13.68 -1.30 -10.28
N HIS A 118 -14.63 -1.44 -9.37
CA HIS A 118 -15.45 -2.64 -9.24
C HIS A 118 -16.36 -2.93 -10.45
N ARG A 119 -16.68 -1.91 -11.24
CA ARG A 119 -17.45 -2.06 -12.50
C ARG A 119 -16.57 -2.37 -13.70
N ASN A 120 -15.32 -1.97 -13.66
CA ASN A 120 -14.39 -2.08 -14.77
C ASN A 120 -13.00 -2.52 -14.28
N PRO A 121 -12.89 -3.68 -13.60
CA PRO A 121 -11.63 -4.11 -12.98
C PRO A 121 -10.51 -4.34 -14.01
N GLU A 122 -10.89 -4.69 -15.25
CA GLU A 122 -9.96 -4.91 -16.37
C GLU A 122 -9.07 -3.71 -16.70
N LYS A 123 -9.48 -2.50 -16.32
CA LYS A 123 -8.69 -1.28 -16.55
C LYS A 123 -7.52 -1.12 -15.57
N PHE A 124 -7.56 -1.84 -14.46
CA PHE A 124 -6.66 -1.61 -13.32
C PHE A 124 -5.82 -2.83 -12.95
N ILE A 125 -6.17 -4.00 -13.49
CA ILE A 125 -5.51 -5.26 -13.19
C ILE A 125 -4.17 -5.36 -13.91
N ARG A 126 -3.19 -5.94 -13.22
CA ARG A 126 -1.87 -6.27 -13.78
C ARG A 126 -1.35 -7.61 -13.23
N PRO A 127 -0.29 -8.20 -13.80
CA PRO A 127 0.34 -9.38 -13.26
C PRO A 127 0.73 -9.19 -11.78
N ARG A 128 0.55 -10.22 -10.95
CA ARG A 128 0.81 -10.14 -9.50
C ARG A 128 2.27 -9.81 -9.16
N ASP A 129 3.21 -10.21 -9.97
CA ASP A 129 4.62 -9.87 -9.80
C ASP A 129 4.92 -8.40 -10.11
N LYS A 130 3.97 -7.68 -10.74
CA LYS A 130 4.07 -6.28 -11.15
C LYS A 130 3.30 -5.29 -10.27
N ILE A 131 2.61 -5.76 -9.25
CA ILE A 131 1.76 -4.87 -8.41
C ILE A 131 2.56 -3.95 -7.49
N TYR A 132 3.83 -4.24 -7.25
CA TYR A 132 4.75 -3.44 -6.44
C TYR A 132 5.67 -2.54 -7.28
N GLU A 133 5.60 -2.66 -8.61
CA GLU A 133 6.35 -1.82 -9.53
C GLU A 133 5.55 -0.54 -9.82
N PHE A 134 6.24 0.60 -9.81
CA PHE A 134 5.69 1.90 -10.19
C PHE A 134 5.95 2.16 -11.68
N ASP A 135 5.09 2.96 -12.31
CA ASP A 135 5.19 3.32 -13.73
C ASP A 135 5.27 2.08 -14.66
N TRP A 136 4.68 0.96 -14.21
CA TRP A 136 4.68 -0.27 -14.99
C TRP A 136 3.76 -0.16 -16.20
N GLU A 137 4.27 -0.54 -17.37
CA GLU A 137 3.54 -0.62 -18.62
C GLU A 137 3.53 -2.06 -19.15
N PRO A 138 2.43 -2.53 -19.76
CA PRO A 138 2.37 -3.86 -20.36
C PRO A 138 3.30 -3.96 -21.58
N THR A 139 3.88 -5.14 -21.79
CA THR A 139 4.67 -5.51 -22.96
C THR A 139 3.87 -6.46 -23.84
N GLU A 140 4.42 -6.83 -25.02
CA GLU A 140 3.79 -7.80 -25.93
C GLU A 140 3.58 -9.17 -25.29
N ASP A 141 4.45 -9.56 -24.33
CA ASP A 141 4.36 -10.83 -23.60
C ASP A 141 3.45 -10.76 -22.37
N THR A 142 2.91 -9.60 -22.05
CA THR A 142 2.03 -9.43 -20.86
C THR A 142 0.66 -10.06 -21.16
N PRO A 143 0.14 -10.91 -20.27
CA PRO A 143 -1.23 -11.40 -20.40
C PRO A 143 -2.23 -10.25 -20.48
N THR A 144 -3.24 -10.39 -21.33
CA THR A 144 -4.31 -9.40 -21.46
C THR A 144 -5.08 -9.23 -20.16
N SER A 145 -5.72 -8.08 -19.98
CA SER A 145 -6.56 -7.85 -18.80
C SER A 145 -7.65 -8.91 -18.63
N HIS A 146 -8.21 -9.40 -19.74
CA HIS A 146 -9.22 -10.46 -19.72
C HIS A 146 -8.64 -11.79 -19.18
N GLU A 147 -7.48 -12.20 -19.67
CA GLU A 147 -6.79 -13.39 -19.16
C GLU A 147 -6.45 -13.28 -17.69
N LEU A 148 -6.03 -12.08 -17.21
CA LEU A 148 -5.76 -11.84 -15.80
C LEU A 148 -7.02 -11.87 -14.93
N ILE A 149 -8.15 -11.34 -15.43
CA ILE A 149 -9.45 -11.41 -14.76
C ILE A 149 -9.86 -12.88 -14.54
N GLU A 150 -9.75 -13.70 -15.57
CA GLU A 150 -10.05 -15.14 -15.49
C GLU A 150 -9.04 -15.88 -14.58
N LEU A 151 -7.75 -15.65 -14.79
CA LEU A 151 -6.68 -16.31 -14.03
C LEU A 151 -6.77 -16.05 -12.52
N TYR A 152 -7.16 -14.82 -12.14
CA TYR A 152 -7.24 -14.44 -10.73
C TYR A 152 -8.66 -14.53 -10.19
N ASP A 153 -9.61 -15.01 -10.98
CA ASP A 153 -11.02 -15.17 -10.60
C ASP A 153 -11.57 -13.87 -10.01
N VAL A 154 -11.44 -12.77 -10.78
CA VAL A 154 -11.90 -11.45 -10.37
C VAL A 154 -13.35 -11.27 -10.73
N GLU A 155 -14.17 -11.04 -9.72
CA GLU A 155 -15.61 -10.78 -9.88
C GLU A 155 -15.91 -9.30 -9.65
N SER A 156 -16.82 -8.76 -10.46
CA SER A 156 -17.39 -7.43 -10.21
C SER A 156 -18.31 -7.47 -9.00
N LYS A 157 -17.88 -6.85 -7.90
CA LYS A 157 -18.61 -6.82 -6.63
C LYS A 157 -19.19 -5.43 -6.37
N THR A 158 -20.45 -5.22 -6.77
CA THR A 158 -21.13 -3.92 -6.64
C THR A 158 -22.29 -3.93 -5.64
N ASN A 159 -22.49 -5.04 -4.93
CA ASN A 159 -23.51 -5.15 -3.90
C ASN A 159 -23.12 -4.33 -2.65
N CYS A 160 -24.10 -3.70 -2.03
CA CYS A 160 -23.87 -2.87 -0.82
C CYS A 160 -23.18 -3.66 0.29
N SER A 161 -23.56 -4.91 0.52
CA SER A 161 -23.00 -5.79 1.54
C SER A 161 -21.55 -6.23 1.28
N THR A 162 -20.98 -5.96 0.11
CA THR A 162 -19.57 -6.23 -0.16
C THR A 162 -18.66 -5.27 0.63
N CYS A 163 -19.12 -4.02 0.80
CA CYS A 163 -18.35 -2.97 1.45
C CYS A 163 -18.97 -2.49 2.76
N HIS A 164 -20.27 -2.76 2.99
CA HIS A 164 -21.01 -2.28 4.16
C HIS A 164 -21.69 -3.44 4.87
N HIS A 165 -21.33 -3.72 6.12
CA HIS A 165 -21.93 -4.74 7.00
C HIS A 165 -21.67 -4.44 8.48
#